data_841a8de2046b59d30e2b70088fe67ff0
#
_entry.id   841a8de2046b59d30e2b70088fe67ff0
#
_cell.length_a   1.000
_cell.length_b   1.000
_cell.length_c   1.000
_cell.angle_alpha   90.00
_cell.angle_beta   90.00
_cell.angle_gamma   90.00
#
_symmetry.space_group_name_H-M   'P 1'
#
loop_
_entity.id
_entity.type
_entity.pdbx_description
1 polymer ?
#
loop_
_entity_poly.entity_id
_entity_poly.type
_entity_poly.pdbx_seq_one_letter_code
_entity_poly.pdbx_strand_id
1 'polypeptide(L)'
;MTHKVLIVTTVSGFLWQFEKNTVEILKSRNAQIHYASNFENPAYAFDQGYFKDNGIVIHPIPIQKSPYQIKENFRALKSLIKTIKQEEIDTLHCHTPVGAVLGRLAARFSKRKVTVIYTAHGFHFYKGAGLKNWLLYYQAERFLARYTDILVPSTGKMKKEPEAFLSGIPAGL
;
A
#
# COMPACT_ATOMS: atom_id res chain seq x y z
N MET A 1 14.76 -18.32 7.44
CA MET A 1 13.43 -18.21 6.80
C MET A 1 13.50 -17.10 5.77
N THR A 2 12.89 -17.26 4.60
CA THR A 2 12.88 -16.23 3.56
C THR A 2 11.88 -15.13 3.96
N HIS A 3 12.33 -13.87 3.95
CA HIS A 3 11.49 -12.72 4.29
C HIS A 3 10.42 -12.49 3.22
N LYS A 4 9.16 -12.38 3.60
CA LYS A 4 8.01 -12.27 2.69
C LYS A 4 7.44 -10.86 2.68
N VAL A 5 7.42 -10.25 1.50
CA VAL A 5 6.95 -8.87 1.30
C VAL A 5 5.71 -8.87 0.43
N LEU A 6 4.61 -8.32 0.92
CA LEU A 6 3.39 -8.09 0.15
C LEU A 6 3.30 -6.63 -0.30
N ILE A 7 3.39 -6.40 -1.61
CA ILE A 7 3.13 -5.08 -2.22
C ILE A 7 1.63 -4.98 -2.50
N VAL A 8 1.00 -3.88 -2.05
CA VAL A 8 -0.44 -3.64 -2.23
C VAL A 8 -0.67 -2.37 -3.02
N THR A 9 -1.40 -2.49 -4.12
CA THR A 9 -1.83 -1.36 -4.96
C THR A 9 -3.29 -1.49 -5.36
N THR A 10 -3.92 -0.39 -5.77
CA THR A 10 -5.31 -0.43 -6.23
C THR A 10 -5.43 -1.04 -7.64
N VAL A 11 -4.42 -0.86 -8.49
CA VAL A 11 -4.43 -1.27 -9.91
C VAL A 11 -3.17 -2.05 -10.25
N SER A 12 -3.31 -3.14 -10.99
CA SER A 12 -2.23 -4.12 -11.20
C SER A 12 -1.06 -3.62 -12.05
N GLY A 13 -1.30 -2.71 -12.99
CA GLY A 13 -0.24 -2.12 -13.80
C GLY A 13 0.70 -1.18 -13.03
N PHE A 14 0.35 -0.81 -11.79
CA PHE A 14 1.15 0.12 -10.99
C PHE A 14 2.55 -0.41 -10.69
N LEU A 15 2.67 -1.66 -10.28
CA LEU A 15 3.96 -2.27 -9.96
C LEU A 15 4.91 -2.26 -11.17
N TRP A 16 4.43 -2.70 -12.33
CA TRP A 16 5.18 -2.68 -13.59
C TRP A 16 5.64 -1.26 -13.96
N GLN A 17 4.77 -0.27 -13.79
CA GLN A 17 5.04 1.10 -14.23
C GLN A 17 6.00 1.85 -13.30
N PHE A 18 5.90 1.62 -11.97
CA PHE A 18 6.52 2.52 -10.98
C PHE A 18 7.44 1.84 -9.98
N GLU A 19 7.32 0.52 -9.77
CA GLU A 19 7.98 -0.17 -8.65
C GLU A 19 9.00 -1.24 -9.08
N LYS A 20 9.49 -1.19 -10.32
CA LYS A 20 10.52 -2.14 -10.80
C LYS A 20 11.77 -2.12 -9.94
N ASN A 21 12.25 -0.93 -9.57
CA ASN A 21 13.41 -0.79 -8.69
C ASN A 21 13.17 -1.40 -7.30
N THR A 22 11.97 -1.27 -6.76
CA THR A 22 11.60 -1.93 -5.51
C THR A 22 11.66 -3.44 -5.64
N VAL A 23 11.19 -4.01 -6.75
CA VAL A 23 11.29 -5.45 -7.03
C VAL A 23 12.75 -5.90 -7.09
N GLU A 24 13.61 -5.17 -7.79
CA GLU A 24 15.05 -5.49 -7.88
C GLU A 24 15.73 -5.45 -6.51
N ILE A 25 15.45 -4.44 -5.69
CA ILE A 25 15.98 -4.32 -4.33
C ILE A 25 15.52 -5.50 -3.47
N LEU A 26 14.26 -5.87 -3.53
CA LEU A 26 13.74 -7.00 -2.76
C LEU A 26 14.36 -8.33 -3.21
N LYS A 27 14.54 -8.54 -4.51
CA LYS A 27 15.24 -9.70 -5.06
C LYS A 27 16.70 -9.78 -4.62
N SER A 28 17.43 -8.66 -4.64
CA SER A 28 18.83 -8.63 -4.19
C SER A 28 18.98 -9.00 -2.70
N ARG A 29 17.89 -8.86 -1.93
CA ARG A 29 17.80 -9.27 -0.51
C ARG A 29 17.20 -10.66 -0.31
N ASN A 30 17.03 -11.44 -1.38
CA ASN A 30 16.39 -12.76 -1.34
C ASN A 30 15.01 -12.77 -0.70
N ALA A 31 14.23 -11.67 -0.82
CA ALA A 31 12.88 -11.62 -0.34
C ALA A 31 11.92 -12.33 -1.29
N GLN A 32 10.94 -13.05 -0.75
CA GLN A 32 9.81 -13.57 -1.52
C GLN A 32 8.79 -12.45 -1.73
N ILE A 33 8.49 -12.13 -2.98
CA ILE A 33 7.63 -11.01 -3.35
C ILE A 33 6.23 -11.52 -3.64
N HIS A 34 5.25 -10.97 -2.94
CA HIS A 34 3.83 -11.13 -3.17
C HIS A 34 3.25 -9.81 -3.67
N TYR A 35 2.28 -9.87 -4.58
CA TYR A 35 1.64 -8.68 -5.13
C TYR A 35 0.12 -8.79 -5.10
N ALA A 36 -0.55 -7.93 -4.33
CA ALA A 36 -1.99 -7.85 -4.21
C ALA A 36 -2.53 -6.61 -4.92
N SER A 37 -3.42 -6.81 -5.87
CA SER A 37 -4.01 -5.72 -6.67
C SER A 37 -5.28 -6.15 -7.39
N ASN A 38 -6.01 -5.18 -7.94
CA ASN A 38 -7.12 -5.46 -8.85
C ASN A 38 -6.60 -5.69 -10.27
N PHE A 39 -6.68 -6.93 -10.75
CA PHE A 39 -6.22 -7.35 -12.07
C PHE A 39 -7.31 -7.22 -13.16
N GLU A 40 -8.57 -7.00 -12.79
CA GLU A 40 -9.66 -6.76 -13.74
C GLU A 40 -9.57 -5.34 -14.35
N ASN A 41 -8.94 -4.40 -13.64
CA ASN A 41 -8.78 -3.02 -14.10
C ASN A 41 -7.33 -2.57 -13.91
N PRO A 42 -6.41 -2.91 -14.80
CA PRO A 42 -4.98 -2.65 -14.64
C PRO A 42 -4.60 -1.16 -14.68
N ALA A 43 -5.39 -0.30 -15.32
CA ALA A 43 -5.19 1.14 -15.52
C ALA A 43 -3.93 1.53 -16.31
N TYR A 44 -2.87 0.75 -16.23
CA TYR A 44 -1.62 0.90 -17.00
C TYR A 44 -1.34 -0.38 -17.75
N ALA A 45 -0.68 -0.28 -18.89
CA ALA A 45 -0.14 -1.45 -19.56
C ALA A 45 0.82 -2.17 -18.62
N PHE A 46 0.78 -3.49 -18.60
CA PHE A 46 1.72 -4.31 -17.84
C PHE A 46 2.02 -5.60 -18.59
N ASP A 47 3.21 -6.11 -18.39
CA ASP A 47 3.64 -7.38 -18.91
C ASP A 47 3.39 -8.47 -17.87
N GLN A 48 2.53 -9.43 -18.19
CA GLN A 48 2.27 -10.59 -17.32
C GLN A 48 3.50 -11.50 -17.17
N GLY A 49 4.34 -11.57 -18.21
CA GLY A 49 5.60 -12.29 -18.18
C GLY A 49 6.52 -11.78 -17.08
N TYR A 50 6.56 -10.48 -16.88
CA TYR A 50 7.39 -9.84 -15.85
C TYR A 50 7.16 -10.40 -14.45
N PHE A 51 5.91 -10.64 -14.06
CA PHE A 51 5.60 -11.19 -12.74
C PHE A 51 6.16 -12.60 -12.57
N LYS A 52 5.99 -13.43 -13.60
CA LYS A 52 6.49 -14.81 -13.62
C LYS A 52 8.01 -14.85 -13.61
N ASP A 53 8.66 -14.06 -14.47
CA ASP A 53 10.12 -14.00 -14.61
C ASP A 53 10.83 -13.50 -13.35
N ASN A 54 10.14 -12.69 -12.56
CA ASN A 54 10.64 -12.19 -11.28
C ASN A 54 10.17 -13.01 -10.07
N GLY A 55 9.46 -14.13 -10.28
CA GLY A 55 9.00 -14.99 -9.20
C GLY A 55 7.99 -14.33 -8.26
N ILE A 56 7.21 -13.37 -8.77
CA ILE A 56 6.23 -12.62 -7.98
C ILE A 56 4.94 -13.43 -7.84
N VAL A 57 4.53 -13.73 -6.61
CA VAL A 57 3.28 -14.40 -6.31
C VAL A 57 2.13 -13.41 -6.40
N ILE A 58 1.21 -13.63 -7.33
CA ILE A 58 0.08 -12.72 -7.60
C ILE A 58 -1.13 -13.10 -6.74
N HIS A 59 -1.74 -12.09 -6.13
CA HIS A 59 -3.00 -12.20 -5.39
C HIS A 59 -4.05 -11.25 -6.01
N PRO A 60 -4.94 -11.74 -6.89
CA PRO A 60 -6.03 -10.94 -7.43
C PRO A 60 -7.02 -10.57 -6.30
N ILE A 61 -7.06 -9.29 -5.97
CA ILE A 61 -7.94 -8.77 -4.92
C ILE A 61 -8.75 -7.61 -5.48
N PRO A 62 -10.09 -7.59 -5.33
CA PRO A 62 -10.97 -6.63 -5.98
C PRO A 62 -10.96 -5.24 -5.31
N ILE A 63 -9.77 -4.66 -5.13
CA ILE A 63 -9.59 -3.31 -4.58
C ILE A 63 -10.17 -2.31 -5.56
N GLN A 64 -11.09 -1.45 -5.13
CA GLN A 64 -11.71 -0.44 -5.97
C GLN A 64 -11.01 0.91 -5.83
N LYS A 65 -11.00 1.70 -6.93
CA LYS A 65 -10.43 3.05 -6.92
C LYS A 65 -11.23 4.03 -6.05
N SER A 66 -12.55 3.85 -6.05
CA SER A 66 -13.46 4.70 -5.30
C SER A 66 -13.61 4.22 -3.86
N PRO A 67 -13.38 5.06 -2.85
CA PRO A 67 -13.64 4.72 -1.45
C PRO A 67 -15.14 4.49 -1.17
N TYR A 68 -16.03 4.97 -2.03
CA TYR A 68 -17.48 4.83 -1.88
C TYR A 68 -18.01 3.42 -2.27
N GLN A 69 -17.19 2.60 -2.92
CA GLN A 69 -17.51 1.18 -3.20
C GLN A 69 -17.24 0.33 -1.95
N ILE A 70 -18.03 0.58 -0.91
CA ILE A 70 -17.78 0.06 0.45
C ILE A 70 -17.85 -1.47 0.48
N LYS A 71 -18.83 -2.06 -0.20
CA LYS A 71 -19.04 -3.52 -0.19
C LYS A 71 -17.87 -4.27 -0.83
N GLU A 72 -17.40 -3.80 -1.96
CA GLU A 72 -16.29 -4.37 -2.72
C GLU A 72 -14.98 -4.17 -1.96
N ASN A 73 -14.74 -2.97 -1.43
CA ASN A 73 -13.56 -2.68 -0.62
C ASN A 73 -13.55 -3.47 0.71
N PHE A 74 -14.71 -3.76 1.29
CA PHE A 74 -14.78 -4.64 2.45
C PHE A 74 -14.45 -6.11 2.11
N ARG A 75 -14.87 -6.60 0.94
CA ARG A 75 -14.44 -7.91 0.43
C ARG A 75 -12.93 -7.94 0.20
N ALA A 76 -12.38 -6.89 -0.41
CA ALA A 76 -10.95 -6.74 -0.63
C ALA A 76 -10.16 -6.75 0.69
N LEU A 77 -10.66 -6.04 1.72
CA LEU A 77 -10.06 -6.05 3.05
C LEU A 77 -10.01 -7.46 3.66
N LYS A 78 -11.11 -8.21 3.59
CA LYS A 78 -11.14 -9.61 4.08
C LYS A 78 -10.14 -10.50 3.33
N SER A 79 -10.04 -10.33 2.01
CA SER A 79 -9.08 -11.07 1.18
C SER A 79 -7.64 -10.72 1.54
N LEU A 80 -7.31 -9.43 1.74
CA LEU A 80 -5.98 -9.00 2.20
C LEU A 80 -5.62 -9.60 3.56
N ILE A 81 -6.54 -9.57 4.53
CA ILE A 81 -6.33 -10.19 5.85
C ILE A 81 -6.02 -11.68 5.70
N LYS A 82 -6.77 -12.38 4.85
CA LYS A 82 -6.57 -13.81 4.59
C LYS A 82 -5.20 -14.05 3.96
N THR A 83 -4.82 -13.28 2.93
CA THR A 83 -3.51 -13.37 2.26
C THR A 83 -2.38 -13.14 3.26
N ILE A 84 -2.42 -12.09 4.08
CA ILE A 84 -1.40 -11.80 5.09
C ILE A 84 -1.20 -12.98 6.05
N LYS A 85 -2.30 -13.64 6.45
CA LYS A 85 -2.23 -14.79 7.36
C LYS A 85 -1.73 -16.06 6.69
N GLN A 86 -2.27 -16.40 5.53
CA GLN A 86 -1.96 -17.66 4.84
C GLN A 86 -0.55 -17.70 4.28
N GLU A 87 -0.11 -16.57 3.71
CA GLU A 87 1.23 -16.45 3.16
C GLU A 87 2.29 -16.10 4.22
N GLU A 88 1.85 -15.86 5.46
CA GLU A 88 2.76 -15.48 6.56
C GLU A 88 3.61 -14.26 6.25
N ILE A 89 2.99 -13.19 5.73
CA ILE A 89 3.65 -11.96 5.32
C ILE A 89 4.35 -11.29 6.51
N ASP A 90 5.60 -10.87 6.31
CA ASP A 90 6.44 -10.19 7.29
C ASP A 90 6.42 -8.67 7.11
N THR A 91 6.39 -8.22 5.85
CA THR A 91 6.35 -6.79 5.50
C THR A 91 5.23 -6.52 4.49
N LEU A 92 4.49 -5.47 4.74
CA LEU A 92 3.46 -4.95 3.85
C LEU A 92 3.90 -3.59 3.29
N HIS A 93 4.02 -3.48 1.98
CA HIS A 93 4.35 -2.23 1.31
C HIS A 93 3.13 -1.69 0.56
N CYS A 94 2.55 -0.63 1.09
CA CYS A 94 1.31 -0.06 0.58
C CYS A 94 1.56 1.12 -0.35
N HIS A 95 0.83 1.13 -1.47
CA HIS A 95 0.80 2.24 -2.43
C HIS A 95 -0.65 2.58 -2.77
N THR A 96 -0.85 3.73 -3.41
CA THR A 96 -2.17 4.23 -3.86
C THR A 96 -3.15 4.50 -2.71
N PRO A 97 -4.05 5.48 -2.81
CA PRO A 97 -4.87 5.90 -1.66
C PRO A 97 -5.70 4.76 -1.06
N VAL A 98 -6.54 4.09 -1.86
CA VAL A 98 -7.41 3.02 -1.33
C VAL A 98 -6.62 1.76 -0.98
N GLY A 99 -5.63 1.39 -1.81
CA GLY A 99 -4.74 0.26 -1.53
C GLY A 99 -4.01 0.43 -0.20
N ALA A 100 -3.51 1.65 0.08
CA ALA A 100 -2.83 1.97 1.33
C ALA A 100 -3.77 1.94 2.55
N VAL A 101 -5.01 2.44 2.42
CA VAL A 101 -6.01 2.34 3.49
C VAL A 101 -6.30 0.88 3.82
N LEU A 102 -6.64 0.08 2.81
CA LEU A 102 -7.01 -1.32 3.01
C LEU A 102 -5.84 -2.17 3.49
N GLY A 103 -4.63 -1.93 2.98
CA GLY A 103 -3.42 -2.63 3.39
C GLY A 103 -3.11 -2.40 4.88
N ARG A 104 -3.07 -1.15 5.34
CA ARG A 104 -2.82 -0.79 6.75
C ARG A 104 -3.87 -1.39 7.68
N LEU A 105 -5.15 -1.33 7.30
CA LEU A 105 -6.22 -1.98 8.06
C LEU A 105 -6.08 -3.51 8.06
N ALA A 106 -5.71 -4.11 6.92
CA ALA A 106 -5.51 -5.55 6.82
C ALA A 106 -4.37 -6.03 7.71
N ALA A 107 -3.24 -5.32 7.75
CA ALA A 107 -2.14 -5.60 8.66
C ALA A 107 -2.62 -5.59 10.12
N ARG A 108 -3.33 -4.54 10.52
CA ARG A 108 -3.86 -4.40 11.89
C ARG A 108 -4.83 -5.53 12.26
N PHE A 109 -5.76 -5.86 11.36
CA PHE A 109 -6.79 -6.89 11.64
C PHE A 109 -6.31 -8.33 11.40
N SER A 110 -5.16 -8.51 10.75
CA SER A 110 -4.56 -9.84 10.61
C SER A 110 -4.12 -10.43 11.94
N LYS A 111 -3.87 -9.59 12.96
CA LYS A 111 -3.29 -9.96 14.26
C LYS A 111 -1.90 -10.60 14.15
N ARG A 112 -1.24 -10.49 13.00
CA ARG A 112 0.16 -10.85 12.82
C ARG A 112 1.04 -9.63 13.09
N LYS A 113 2.27 -9.85 13.50
CA LYS A 113 3.30 -8.81 13.55
C LYS A 113 3.82 -8.59 12.12
N VAL A 114 3.37 -7.51 11.47
CA VAL A 114 3.73 -7.15 10.09
C VAL A 114 4.31 -5.75 10.11
N THR A 115 5.49 -5.57 9.52
CA THR A 115 6.05 -4.23 9.31
C THR A 115 5.31 -3.55 8.17
N VAL A 116 4.77 -2.36 8.39
CA VAL A 116 3.95 -1.64 7.41
C VAL A 116 4.72 -0.43 6.86
N ILE A 117 5.01 -0.48 5.57
CA ILE A 117 5.62 0.61 4.80
C ILE A 117 4.52 1.25 3.95
N TYR A 118 4.42 2.57 3.97
CA TYR A 118 3.51 3.30 3.10
C TYR A 118 4.28 4.31 2.23
N THR A 119 4.24 4.13 0.91
CA THR A 119 4.75 5.12 -0.04
C THR A 119 3.62 6.03 -0.49
N ALA A 120 3.69 7.29 -0.08
CA ALA A 120 2.71 8.31 -0.45
C ALA A 120 3.14 9.02 -1.75
N HIS A 121 2.39 8.80 -2.83
CA HIS A 121 2.63 9.41 -4.16
C HIS A 121 2.01 10.81 -4.31
N GLY A 122 1.36 11.31 -3.29
CA GLY A 122 0.69 12.60 -3.18
C GLY A 122 -0.50 12.50 -2.23
N PHE A 123 -0.77 13.56 -1.51
CA PHE A 123 -1.95 13.62 -0.66
C PHE A 123 -3.05 14.43 -1.35
N HIS A 124 -4.31 14.00 -1.19
CA HIS A 124 -5.48 14.75 -1.69
C HIS A 124 -5.82 15.99 -0.84
N PHE A 125 -5.05 16.22 0.22
CA PHE A 125 -5.15 17.40 1.09
C PHE A 125 -3.90 18.29 0.91
N TYR A 126 -3.86 19.05 -0.15
CA TYR A 126 -2.82 20.05 -0.40
C TYR A 126 -3.38 21.45 -0.18
N LYS A 127 -2.50 22.45 -0.02
CA LYS A 127 -2.89 23.87 0.15
C LYS A 127 -3.67 24.33 -1.09
N GLY A 128 -5.00 24.52 -0.94
CA GLY A 128 -5.93 24.78 -2.05
C GLY A 128 -6.91 23.64 -2.36
N ALA A 129 -6.80 22.49 -1.72
CA ALA A 129 -7.82 21.43 -1.81
C ALA A 129 -9.11 21.87 -1.10
N GLY A 130 -10.26 21.43 -1.64
CA GLY A 130 -11.56 21.73 -1.03
C GLY A 130 -11.64 21.21 0.41
N LEU A 131 -12.28 21.99 1.29
CA LEU A 131 -12.36 21.72 2.74
C LEU A 131 -12.86 20.30 3.06
N LYS A 132 -13.80 19.77 2.28
CA LYS A 132 -14.32 18.38 2.44
C LYS A 132 -13.25 17.34 2.20
N ASN A 133 -12.45 17.50 1.15
CA ASN A 133 -11.35 16.59 0.83
C ASN A 133 -10.26 16.68 1.89
N TRP A 134 -9.94 17.92 2.32
CA TRP A 134 -8.96 18.14 3.37
C TRP A 134 -9.38 17.44 4.66
N LEU A 135 -10.63 17.64 5.11
CA LEU A 135 -11.13 17.06 6.35
C LEU A 135 -11.16 15.51 6.28
N LEU A 136 -11.72 14.95 5.19
CA LEU A 136 -11.88 13.50 5.06
C LEU A 136 -10.55 12.77 4.92
N TYR A 137 -9.72 13.19 3.95
CA TYR A 137 -8.46 12.48 3.67
C TYR A 137 -7.40 12.74 4.74
N TYR A 138 -7.31 13.94 5.28
CA TYR A 138 -6.40 14.25 6.36
C TYR A 138 -6.72 13.46 7.64
N GLN A 139 -7.99 13.39 8.04
CA GLN A 139 -8.38 12.61 9.22
C GLN A 139 -8.18 11.11 9.01
N ALA A 140 -8.47 10.62 7.82
CA ALA A 140 -8.20 9.22 7.48
C ALA A 140 -6.70 8.90 7.56
N GLU A 141 -5.84 9.72 6.97
CA GLU A 141 -4.39 9.53 7.02
C GLU A 141 -3.84 9.66 8.44
N ARG A 142 -4.30 10.65 9.21
CA ARG A 142 -3.93 10.81 10.63
C ARG A 142 -4.34 9.60 11.47
N PHE A 143 -5.53 9.05 11.24
CA PHE A 143 -5.97 7.84 11.92
C PHE A 143 -5.11 6.63 11.52
N LEU A 144 -4.78 6.49 10.26
CA LEU A 144 -4.03 5.35 9.72
C LEU A 144 -2.52 5.45 9.94
N ALA A 145 -1.99 6.63 10.27
CA ALA A 145 -0.59 6.82 10.61
C ALA A 145 -0.15 5.91 11.76
N ARG A 146 -1.03 5.65 12.72
CA ARG A 146 -0.78 4.72 13.85
C ARG A 146 -0.58 3.25 13.44
N TYR A 147 -0.88 2.91 12.20
CA TYR A 147 -0.72 1.57 11.61
C TYR A 147 0.33 1.59 10.50
N THR A 148 1.25 2.55 10.54
CA THR A 148 2.34 2.74 9.57
C THR A 148 3.64 2.82 10.33
N ASP A 149 4.55 1.88 10.09
CA ASP A 149 5.87 1.88 10.73
C ASP A 149 6.84 2.79 9.97
N ILE A 150 6.74 2.81 8.63
CA ILE A 150 7.62 3.61 7.76
C ILE A 150 6.78 4.35 6.72
N LEU A 151 6.90 5.68 6.70
CA LEU A 151 6.32 6.54 5.67
C LEU A 151 7.41 6.99 4.68
N VAL A 152 7.22 6.69 3.39
CA VAL A 152 8.12 7.09 2.31
C VAL A 152 7.43 8.14 1.44
N PRO A 153 7.86 9.42 1.48
CA PRO A 153 7.34 10.43 0.56
C PRO A 153 7.99 10.28 -0.82
N SER A 154 7.20 10.15 -1.89
CA SER A 154 7.72 9.92 -3.24
C SER A 154 8.09 11.20 -4.01
N THR A 155 7.71 12.39 -3.53
CA THR A 155 7.96 13.67 -4.22
C THR A 155 8.69 14.68 -3.34
N GLY A 156 9.54 15.53 -3.98
CA GLY A 156 10.28 16.58 -3.28
C GLY A 156 9.39 17.66 -2.61
N LYS A 157 8.14 17.83 -3.08
CA LYS A 157 7.16 18.71 -2.44
C LYS A 157 6.69 18.18 -1.08
N MET A 158 6.61 16.86 -0.94
CA MET A 158 6.22 16.22 0.32
C MET A 158 7.34 16.22 1.36
N LYS A 159 8.61 16.40 0.95
CA LYS A 159 9.74 16.55 1.88
C LYS A 159 9.67 17.84 2.71
N LYS A 160 8.91 18.84 2.27
CA LYS A 160 8.77 20.13 2.97
C LYS A 160 7.60 20.19 3.97
N GLU A 161 6.64 19.26 3.89
CA GLU A 161 5.45 19.23 4.75
C GLU A 161 5.34 17.99 5.69
N PRO A 162 6.30 17.03 5.72
CA PRO A 162 6.20 15.86 6.59
C PRO A 162 6.27 16.20 8.08
N GLU A 163 6.93 17.31 8.45
CA GLU A 163 7.10 17.69 9.86
C GLU A 163 5.77 18.00 10.54
N ALA A 164 4.82 18.62 9.83
CA ALA A 164 3.48 18.85 10.34
C ALA A 164 2.65 17.55 10.44
N PHE A 165 2.95 16.55 9.59
CA PHE A 165 2.30 15.25 9.59
C PHE A 165 2.92 14.30 10.61
N LEU A 166 4.25 14.32 10.73
CA LEU A 166 5.01 13.48 11.66
C LEU A 166 4.88 13.94 13.11
N SER A 167 4.53 15.21 13.37
CA SER A 167 4.25 15.69 14.73
C SER A 167 3.03 15.02 15.40
N GLY A 168 2.25 14.24 14.64
CA GLY A 168 1.16 13.41 15.16
C GLY A 168 1.51 11.92 15.31
N ILE A 169 2.72 11.49 14.91
CA ILE A 169 3.24 10.13 15.11
C ILE A 169 4.05 10.14 16.41
N PRO A 170 3.77 9.25 17.38
CA PRO A 170 4.58 9.19 18.58
C PRO A 170 6.06 8.97 18.20
N ALA A 171 6.94 9.85 18.63
CA ALA A 171 8.38 9.66 18.57
C ALA A 171 8.74 8.49 19.49
N GLY A 172 8.89 7.31 18.92
CA GLY A 172 9.22 6.12 19.70
C GLY A 172 8.98 4.84 18.91
N LEU A 173 9.74 4.65 17.85
CA LEU A 173 10.08 3.36 17.29
C LEU A 173 11.57 3.39 16.90
#